data_ec52bdc8d9a8306a515ab1c4ed755f69
#
_entry.id   ec52bdc8d9a8306a515ab1c4ed755f69
#
_cell.length_a   1.000
_cell.length_b   1.000
_cell.length_c   1.000
_cell.angle_alpha   90.00
_cell.angle_beta   90.00
_cell.angle_gamma   90.00
#
_symmetry.space_group_name_H-M   'P 1'
#
loop_
_entity.id
_entity.type
_entity.pdbx_description
1 polymer ?
#
loop_
_entity_poly.entity_id
_entity_poly.type
_entity_poly.pdbx_seq_one_letter_code
_entity_poly.pdbx_strand_id
1 'polypeptide(L)'
;MIRKLMIGAAMLAALATATYAQAPFGTEGEAKAMLEKAVAAVKADKTAALASFQKGEGGFKDRDLYPFCANAGDGTMNAHPTLVGKKIQDLVDKNGKKLGEEMLKVATEGKLAEVSYMWPRPGADATPVQKVSFVTKVADQVCGVGYYK
;
A
#
# COMPACT_ATOMS: atom_id res chain seq x y z
N MET A 1 -70.68 5.79 -26.69
CA MET A 1 -69.40 4.98 -26.53
C MET A 1 -68.26 5.93 -26.27
N ILE A 2 -67.83 6.05 -25.04
CA ILE A 2 -66.76 6.97 -24.61
C ILE A 2 -65.51 6.13 -24.35
N ARG A 3 -64.49 6.23 -25.24
CA ARG A 3 -63.16 5.62 -25.02
C ARG A 3 -62.34 6.53 -24.10
N LYS A 4 -62.12 6.06 -22.87
CA LYS A 4 -61.18 6.71 -21.94
C LYS A 4 -59.74 6.32 -22.34
N LEU A 5 -58.94 7.26 -22.84
CA LEU A 5 -57.50 7.14 -22.95
C LEU A 5 -56.88 7.31 -21.56
N MET A 6 -56.26 6.27 -21.03
CA MET A 6 -55.37 6.38 -19.90
C MET A 6 -53.96 6.73 -20.42
N ILE A 7 -53.49 7.93 -20.09
CA ILE A 7 -52.11 8.34 -20.31
C ILE A 7 -51.33 7.90 -19.10
N GLY A 8 -50.53 6.84 -19.24
CA GLY A 8 -49.57 6.42 -18.23
C GLY A 8 -48.34 7.30 -18.26
N ALA A 9 -48.14 8.09 -17.22
CA ALA A 9 -46.91 8.84 -17.01
C ALA A 9 -45.83 7.88 -16.47
N ALA A 10 -44.87 7.50 -17.32
CA ALA A 10 -43.67 6.80 -16.88
C ALA A 10 -42.69 7.81 -16.24
N MET A 11 -42.59 7.81 -14.92
CA MET A 11 -41.54 8.50 -14.20
C MET A 11 -40.21 7.76 -14.39
N LEU A 12 -39.30 8.30 -15.20
CA LEU A 12 -37.91 7.89 -15.22
C LEU A 12 -37.23 8.45 -13.93
N ALA A 13 -36.99 7.60 -12.97
CA ALA A 13 -36.10 7.92 -11.86
C ALA A 13 -34.66 7.87 -12.36
N ALA A 14 -34.04 9.03 -12.60
CA ALA A 14 -32.61 9.14 -12.86
C ALA A 14 -31.86 8.86 -11.55
N LEU A 15 -31.28 7.67 -11.43
CA LEU A 15 -30.29 7.37 -10.38
C LEU A 15 -29.03 8.18 -10.70
N ALA A 16 -28.83 9.30 -10.01
CA ALA A 16 -27.58 10.02 -10.01
C ALA A 16 -26.55 9.17 -9.25
N THR A 17 -25.71 8.44 -9.97
CA THR A 17 -24.52 7.81 -9.40
C THR A 17 -23.52 8.92 -9.07
N ALA A 18 -23.40 9.28 -7.80
CA ALA A 18 -22.34 10.15 -7.35
C ALA A 18 -21.00 9.41 -7.54
N THR A 19 -20.26 9.77 -8.57
CA THR A 19 -18.86 9.34 -8.73
C THR A 19 -18.04 10.11 -7.72
N TYR A 20 -17.72 9.49 -6.59
CA TYR A 20 -16.73 10.02 -5.67
C TYR A 20 -15.36 9.94 -6.37
N ALA A 21 -14.76 11.09 -6.67
CA ALA A 21 -13.39 11.13 -7.16
C ALA A 21 -12.48 10.55 -6.08
N GLN A 22 -11.67 9.56 -6.44
CA GLN A 22 -10.68 8.99 -5.53
C GLN A 22 -9.67 10.07 -5.13
N ALA A 23 -9.29 10.12 -3.84
CA ALA A 23 -8.27 11.04 -3.36
C ALA A 23 -6.94 10.82 -4.14
N PRO A 24 -6.16 11.89 -4.41
CA PRO A 24 -4.93 11.79 -5.23
C PRO A 24 -3.84 10.93 -4.60
N PHE A 25 -3.91 10.71 -3.28
CA PHE A 25 -2.96 9.93 -2.51
C PHE A 25 -3.66 8.83 -1.70
N GLY A 26 -2.91 7.77 -1.39
CA GLY A 26 -3.40 6.69 -0.55
C GLY A 26 -3.56 7.12 0.91
N THR A 27 -4.57 6.58 1.55
CA THR A 27 -4.90 6.83 2.97
C THR A 27 -4.28 5.80 3.88
N GLU A 28 -4.27 6.09 5.19
CA GLU A 28 -3.87 5.16 6.24
C GLU A 28 -4.63 3.83 6.19
N GLY A 29 -5.97 3.89 6.05
CA GLY A 29 -6.80 2.69 5.97
C GLY A 29 -6.51 1.84 4.74
N GLU A 30 -6.27 2.48 3.59
CA GLU A 30 -5.90 1.78 2.36
C GLU A 30 -4.50 1.16 2.45
N ALA A 31 -3.54 1.82 3.08
CA ALA A 31 -2.21 1.28 3.32
C ALA A 31 -2.25 0.03 4.20
N LYS A 32 -3.03 0.07 5.27
CA LYS A 32 -3.26 -1.08 6.15
C LYS A 32 -3.91 -2.24 5.41
N ALA A 33 -4.98 -1.99 4.66
CA ALA A 33 -5.67 -3.01 3.86
C ALA A 33 -4.75 -3.64 2.80
N MET A 34 -3.91 -2.83 2.14
CA MET A 34 -2.93 -3.34 1.17
C MET A 34 -1.88 -4.24 1.85
N LEU A 35 -1.41 -3.89 3.05
CA LEU A 35 -0.47 -4.73 3.78
C LEU A 35 -1.11 -6.05 4.21
N GLU A 36 -2.34 -6.05 4.71
CA GLU A 36 -3.07 -7.28 5.06
C GLU A 36 -3.24 -8.20 3.85
N LYS A 37 -3.57 -7.63 2.68
CA LYS A 37 -3.62 -8.35 1.41
C LYS A 37 -2.24 -8.89 1.01
N ALA A 38 -1.18 -8.13 1.18
CA ALA A 38 0.19 -8.54 0.89
C ALA A 38 0.63 -9.71 1.80
N VAL A 39 0.31 -9.67 3.08
CA VAL A 39 0.56 -10.76 4.03
C VAL A 39 -0.13 -12.05 3.59
N ALA A 40 -1.40 -11.97 3.20
CA ALA A 40 -2.14 -13.13 2.70
C ALA A 40 -1.50 -13.72 1.42
N ALA A 41 -1.06 -12.85 0.49
CA ALA A 41 -0.38 -13.28 -0.72
C ALA A 41 0.96 -13.98 -0.43
N VAL A 42 1.78 -13.44 0.47
CA VAL A 42 3.07 -14.07 0.87
C VAL A 42 2.84 -15.42 1.53
N LYS A 43 1.81 -15.56 2.37
CA LYS A 43 1.46 -16.84 2.98
C LYS A 43 1.00 -17.90 1.96
N ALA A 44 0.32 -17.47 0.90
CA ALA A 44 -0.15 -18.36 -0.15
C ALA A 44 0.99 -18.81 -1.09
N ASP A 45 1.76 -17.86 -1.61
CA ASP A 45 2.94 -18.12 -2.46
C ASP A 45 3.90 -16.91 -2.37
N LYS A 46 4.92 -17.04 -1.56
CA LYS A 46 5.92 -15.97 -1.34
C LYS A 46 6.58 -15.51 -2.64
N THR A 47 6.99 -16.44 -3.49
CA THR A 47 7.72 -16.11 -4.71
C THR A 47 6.85 -15.32 -5.68
N ALA A 48 5.63 -15.78 -5.93
CA ALA A 48 4.67 -15.09 -6.78
C ALA A 48 4.26 -13.74 -6.19
N ALA A 49 4.05 -13.67 -4.87
CA ALA A 49 3.70 -12.42 -4.18
C ALA A 49 4.79 -11.34 -4.33
N LEU A 50 6.05 -11.67 -4.02
CA LEU A 50 7.17 -10.72 -4.14
C LEU A 50 7.35 -10.23 -5.58
N ALA A 51 7.18 -11.11 -6.57
CA ALA A 51 7.22 -10.72 -7.99
C ALA A 51 6.09 -9.75 -8.35
N SER A 52 4.87 -9.99 -7.86
CA SER A 52 3.70 -9.11 -8.08
C SER A 52 3.89 -7.76 -7.41
N PHE A 53 4.43 -7.72 -6.18
CA PHE A 53 4.73 -6.47 -5.48
C PHE A 53 5.74 -5.62 -6.25
N GLN A 54 6.79 -6.24 -6.76
CA GLN A 54 7.82 -5.56 -7.52
C GLN A 54 7.29 -4.96 -8.83
N LYS A 55 6.39 -5.67 -9.51
CA LYS A 55 5.78 -5.23 -10.77
C LYS A 55 4.60 -4.28 -10.54
N GLY A 56 4.07 -4.19 -9.32
CA GLY A 56 2.84 -3.45 -9.02
C GLY A 56 1.59 -4.09 -9.59
N GLU A 57 1.61 -5.39 -9.81
CA GLU A 57 0.49 -6.17 -10.34
C GLU A 57 -0.46 -6.65 -9.23
N GLY A 58 -1.66 -7.11 -9.60
CA GLY A 58 -2.61 -7.68 -8.65
C GLY A 58 -3.18 -6.69 -7.64
N GLY A 59 -3.15 -5.39 -7.94
CA GLY A 59 -3.59 -4.33 -7.04
C GLY A 59 -2.58 -3.98 -5.94
N PHE A 60 -1.31 -4.31 -6.14
CA PHE A 60 -0.21 -3.96 -5.24
C PHE A 60 0.51 -2.67 -5.62
N LYS A 61 -0.09 -1.86 -6.46
CA LYS A 61 0.27 -0.47 -6.69
C LYS A 61 -1.02 0.34 -6.87
N ASP A 62 -1.25 1.28 -5.97
CA ASP A 62 -2.39 2.18 -6.02
C ASP A 62 -1.94 3.59 -5.64
N ARG A 63 -1.90 4.50 -6.64
CA ARG A 63 -1.40 5.87 -6.44
C ARG A 63 0.03 5.85 -5.87
N ASP A 64 0.23 6.32 -4.64
CA ASP A 64 1.51 6.30 -3.94
C ASP A 64 1.68 5.14 -2.94
N LEU A 65 0.71 4.21 -2.90
CA LEU A 65 0.77 2.99 -2.09
C LEU A 65 1.42 1.84 -2.85
N TYR A 66 2.34 1.18 -2.19
CA TYR A 66 2.97 -0.06 -2.65
C TYR A 66 3.52 -0.89 -1.48
N PRO A 67 3.49 -2.22 -1.54
CA PRO A 67 4.17 -3.04 -0.57
C PRO A 67 5.66 -3.10 -0.85
N PHE A 68 6.45 -3.13 0.22
CA PHE A 68 7.87 -3.48 0.18
C PHE A 68 8.13 -4.65 1.13
N CYS A 69 9.11 -5.47 0.80
CA CYS A 69 9.53 -6.58 1.65
C CYS A 69 11.07 -6.72 1.64
N ALA A 70 11.61 -7.08 2.80
CA ALA A 70 13.00 -7.45 2.97
C ALA A 70 13.10 -8.81 3.68
N ASN A 71 14.15 -9.55 3.41
CA ASN A 71 14.46 -10.78 4.13
C ASN A 71 14.73 -10.46 5.61
N ALA A 72 14.04 -11.14 6.51
CA ALA A 72 14.15 -10.89 7.95
C ALA A 72 15.51 -11.30 8.55
N GLY A 73 16.23 -12.20 7.89
CA GLY A 73 17.52 -12.70 8.36
C GLY A 73 18.68 -11.80 7.98
N ASP A 74 18.77 -11.38 6.71
CA ASP A 74 19.90 -10.63 6.19
C ASP A 74 19.57 -9.20 5.74
N GLY A 75 18.29 -8.82 5.77
CA GLY A 75 17.80 -7.49 5.44
C GLY A 75 17.78 -7.17 3.94
N THR A 76 18.02 -8.12 3.05
CA THR A 76 17.99 -7.87 1.60
C THR A 76 16.57 -7.53 1.15
N MET A 77 16.40 -6.39 0.49
CA MET A 77 15.12 -5.96 -0.09
C MET A 77 14.76 -6.88 -1.26
N ASN A 78 13.64 -7.59 -1.14
CA ASN A 78 13.15 -8.54 -2.14
C ASN A 78 12.03 -7.96 -3.00
N ALA A 79 11.34 -6.93 -2.51
CA ALA A 79 10.33 -6.19 -3.25
C ALA A 79 10.37 -4.71 -2.84
N HIS A 80 10.50 -3.82 -3.79
CA HIS A 80 10.44 -2.36 -3.67
C HIS A 80 10.53 -1.75 -5.07
N PRO A 81 9.89 -0.61 -5.37
CA PRO A 81 9.98 0.02 -6.70
C PRO A 81 11.41 0.30 -7.17
N THR A 82 12.34 0.64 -6.26
CA THR A 82 13.71 1.10 -6.62
C THR A 82 14.85 0.54 -5.77
N LEU A 83 14.56 -0.24 -4.70
CA LEU A 83 15.57 -0.63 -3.72
C LEU A 83 15.85 -2.14 -3.64
N VAL A 84 15.37 -2.92 -4.58
CA VAL A 84 15.64 -4.38 -4.61
C VAL A 84 17.15 -4.65 -4.62
N GLY A 85 17.59 -5.59 -3.80
CA GLY A 85 19.00 -5.92 -3.60
C GLY A 85 19.75 -5.03 -2.61
N LYS A 86 19.17 -3.90 -2.18
CA LYS A 86 19.74 -3.09 -1.10
C LYS A 86 19.45 -3.72 0.27
N LYS A 87 20.21 -3.33 1.27
CA LYS A 87 19.97 -3.76 2.66
C LYS A 87 19.04 -2.77 3.34
N ILE A 88 17.93 -3.24 3.90
CA ILE A 88 16.96 -2.38 4.58
C ILE A 88 17.57 -1.65 5.77
N GLN A 89 18.48 -2.28 6.52
CA GLN A 89 19.16 -1.67 7.65
C GLN A 89 20.03 -0.48 7.29
N ASP A 90 20.45 -0.35 6.04
CA ASP A 90 21.25 0.78 5.56
C ASP A 90 20.39 2.00 5.20
N LEU A 91 19.05 1.86 5.26
CA LEU A 91 18.13 2.94 4.93
C LEU A 91 18.09 3.97 6.07
N VAL A 92 18.48 5.19 5.72
CA VAL A 92 18.48 6.36 6.59
C VAL A 92 17.67 7.46 5.91
N ASP A 93 16.81 8.14 6.65
CA ASP A 93 16.06 9.28 6.11
C ASP A 93 16.92 10.57 6.11
N LYS A 94 16.36 11.66 5.54
CA LYS A 94 17.06 12.95 5.47
C LYS A 94 17.43 13.56 6.83
N ASN A 95 16.79 13.11 7.92
CA ASN A 95 17.04 13.56 9.28
C ASN A 95 18.04 12.65 10.04
N GLY A 96 18.60 11.65 9.37
CA GLY A 96 19.52 10.68 9.97
C GLY A 96 18.81 9.55 10.72
N LYS A 97 17.49 9.40 10.59
CA LYS A 97 16.75 8.31 11.23
C LYS A 97 17.04 6.99 10.51
N LYS A 98 17.52 6.01 11.24
CA LYS A 98 17.78 4.63 10.76
C LYS A 98 16.47 3.86 10.67
N LEU A 99 15.66 4.21 9.69
CA LEU A 99 14.30 3.69 9.54
C LEU A 99 14.28 2.17 9.28
N GLY A 100 15.24 1.65 8.55
CA GLY A 100 15.29 0.23 8.22
C GLY A 100 15.65 -0.64 9.43
N GLU A 101 16.58 -0.20 10.27
CA GLU A 101 16.88 -0.89 11.55
C GLU A 101 15.65 -0.92 12.46
N GLU A 102 14.90 0.20 12.53
CA GLU A 102 13.68 0.28 13.32
C GLU A 102 12.60 -0.67 12.77
N MET A 103 12.40 -0.73 11.45
CA MET A 103 11.45 -1.66 10.82
C MET A 103 11.76 -3.11 11.15
N LEU A 104 13.03 -3.52 11.05
CA LEU A 104 13.45 -4.88 11.41
C LEU A 104 13.21 -5.18 12.89
N LYS A 105 13.42 -4.20 13.77
CA LYS A 105 13.26 -4.35 15.22
C LYS A 105 11.81 -4.49 15.66
N VAL A 106 10.90 -3.70 15.06
CA VAL A 106 9.48 -3.65 15.50
C VAL A 106 8.60 -4.67 14.81
N ALA A 107 9.01 -5.19 13.65
CA ALA A 107 8.22 -6.14 12.87
C ALA A 107 8.02 -7.44 13.64
N THR A 108 6.77 -7.77 13.92
CA THR A 108 6.38 -8.99 14.64
C THR A 108 5.29 -9.69 13.85
N GLU A 109 5.33 -11.01 13.80
CA GLU A 109 4.32 -11.80 13.10
C GLU A 109 2.94 -11.63 13.74
N GLY A 110 1.93 -11.42 12.90
CA GLY A 110 0.54 -11.23 13.32
C GLY A 110 0.22 -9.87 13.95
N LYS A 111 1.17 -8.93 13.97
CA LYS A 111 0.97 -7.57 14.47
C LYS A 111 1.42 -6.54 13.45
N LEU A 112 0.70 -5.43 13.36
CA LEU A 112 1.10 -4.27 12.58
C LEU A 112 1.76 -3.26 13.50
N ALA A 113 3.02 -2.92 13.26
CA ALA A 113 3.72 -1.82 13.92
C ALA A 113 3.83 -0.62 12.96
N GLU A 114 3.94 0.58 13.50
CA GLU A 114 4.10 1.80 12.71
C GLU A 114 5.52 2.33 12.83
N VAL A 115 6.09 2.75 11.69
CA VAL A 115 7.37 3.46 11.64
C VAL A 115 7.17 4.74 10.85
N SER A 116 7.47 5.88 11.46
CA SER A 116 7.37 7.22 10.84
C SER A 116 8.74 7.73 10.44
N TYR A 117 8.88 8.27 9.22
CA TYR A 117 10.13 8.78 8.68
C TYR A 117 9.87 9.75 7.52
N MET A 118 10.92 10.41 7.04
CA MET A 118 10.85 11.32 5.91
C MET A 118 11.24 10.60 4.62
N TRP A 119 10.35 10.61 3.62
CA TRP A 119 10.59 9.92 2.34
C TRP A 119 9.97 10.67 1.17
N PRO A 120 10.61 10.72 -0.01
CA PRO A 120 10.00 11.34 -1.19
C PRO A 120 8.83 10.51 -1.71
N ARG A 121 7.79 11.18 -2.20
CA ARG A 121 6.68 10.52 -2.88
C ARG A 121 7.12 9.97 -4.24
N PRO A 122 6.63 8.77 -4.65
CA PRO A 122 6.88 8.25 -5.99
C PRO A 122 6.40 9.23 -7.08
N GLY A 123 7.21 9.45 -8.11
CA GLY A 123 6.87 10.28 -9.27
C GLY A 123 6.78 11.79 -9.01
N ALA A 124 6.97 12.24 -7.77
CA ALA A 124 7.06 13.65 -7.41
C ALA A 124 8.51 14.15 -7.49
N ASP A 125 8.74 15.42 -7.09
CA ASP A 125 10.09 15.89 -6.85
C ASP A 125 10.74 15.10 -5.68
N ALA A 126 12.07 15.21 -5.56
CA ALA A 126 12.82 14.49 -4.53
C ALA A 126 12.64 15.03 -3.11
N THR A 127 11.72 16.00 -2.88
CA THR A 127 11.48 16.59 -1.56
C THR A 127 10.87 15.55 -0.63
N PRO A 128 11.54 15.15 0.45
CA PRO A 128 10.99 14.20 1.41
C PRO A 128 9.84 14.82 2.20
N VAL A 129 8.78 14.04 2.36
CA VAL A 129 7.62 14.39 3.20
C VAL A 129 7.42 13.30 4.25
N GLN A 130 6.62 13.59 5.27
CA GLN A 130 6.38 12.62 6.34
C GLN A 130 5.62 11.41 5.80
N LYS A 131 6.20 10.23 6.00
CA LYS A 131 5.63 8.93 5.67
C LYS A 131 5.47 8.09 6.93
N VAL A 132 4.39 7.33 7.01
CA VAL A 132 4.19 6.31 8.03
C VAL A 132 4.02 4.98 7.33
N SER A 133 4.82 3.99 7.69
CA SER A 133 4.65 2.63 7.20
C SER A 133 4.13 1.73 8.30
N PHE A 134 3.06 0.98 8.00
CA PHE A 134 2.75 -0.23 8.73
C PHE A 134 3.75 -1.30 8.32
N VAL A 135 4.30 -2.01 9.29
CA VAL A 135 5.24 -3.11 9.07
C VAL A 135 4.85 -4.34 9.88
N THR A 136 5.12 -5.50 9.33
CA THR A 136 4.89 -6.78 10.00
C THR A 136 5.88 -7.82 9.51
N LYS A 137 6.02 -8.91 10.26
CA LYS A 137 6.77 -10.08 9.82
C LYS A 137 5.80 -11.12 9.25
N VAL A 138 6.15 -11.71 8.12
CA VAL A 138 5.41 -12.80 7.49
C VAL A 138 6.41 -13.77 6.86
N ALA A 139 6.38 -15.03 7.28
CA ALA A 139 7.39 -16.02 6.91
C ALA A 139 8.82 -15.51 7.22
N ASP A 140 9.72 -15.56 6.28
CA ASP A 140 11.08 -15.01 6.37
C ASP A 140 11.20 -13.55 5.89
N GLN A 141 10.09 -12.83 5.78
CA GLN A 141 10.05 -11.45 5.28
C GLN A 141 9.59 -10.48 6.37
N VAL A 142 10.15 -9.28 6.34
CA VAL A 142 9.56 -8.08 6.93
C VAL A 142 8.95 -7.28 5.80
N CYS A 143 7.64 -7.12 5.81
CA CYS A 143 6.89 -6.40 4.79
C CYS A 143 6.21 -5.17 5.37
N GLY A 144 6.02 -4.16 4.54
CA GLY A 144 5.32 -2.94 4.92
C GLY A 144 4.63 -2.26 3.75
N VAL A 145 3.68 -1.38 4.09
CA VAL A 145 3.05 -0.42 3.18
C VAL A 145 3.00 0.92 3.89
N GLY A 146 3.43 1.97 3.23
CA GLY A 146 3.45 3.32 3.80
C GLY A 146 2.51 4.27 3.09
N TYR A 147 1.94 5.19 3.86
CA TYR A 147 1.16 6.34 3.38
C TYR A 147 1.84 7.63 3.83
N TYR A 148 1.52 8.74 3.16
CA TYR A 148 2.08 10.06 3.46
C TYR A 148 1.06 10.92 4.22
N LYS A 149 1.54 11.68 5.21
CA LYS A 149 0.72 12.64 5.96
C LYS A 149 0.66 14.00 5.28
#